data_8ad423b22be571630fe2cfebd47c405a
#
_entry.id   8ad423b22be571630fe2cfebd47c405a
#
_cell.length_a   1.000
_cell.length_b   1.000
_cell.length_c   1.000
_cell.angle_alpha   90.00
_cell.angle_beta   90.00
_cell.angle_gamma   90.00
#
_symmetry.space_group_name_H-M   'P 1'
#
loop_
_entity.id
_entity.type
_entity.pdbx_description
1 polymer ?
#
loop_
_entity_poly.entity_id
_entity_poly.type
_entity_poly.pdbx_seq_one_letter_code
_entity_poly.pdbx_strand_id
1 'polypeptide(L)'
;MTPVSPKLATLRRMIASAWLLPPLLVSVALALLLHPLWWFIAGVFAVILLWDFWLIGRRVSAHRYLEDADDMIIASGRWWRSVTVVPYGRIQFIDIDESPLLRLFGLATVKLNTASATSDAQLTGLPRAEARALRERLSGRARERMAGL
;
A
#
# COMPACT_ATOMS: atom_id res chain seq x y z
N MET A 1 -6.34 0.06 16.13
CA MET A 1 -5.65 -0.07 14.85
C MET A 1 -6.36 0.77 13.80
N THR A 2 -5.69 1.77 13.30
CA THR A 2 -6.20 2.69 12.27
C THR A 2 -6.02 2.07 10.87
N PRO A 3 -7.06 2.02 10.03
CA PRO A 3 -6.95 1.54 8.66
C PRO A 3 -6.28 2.61 7.78
N VAL A 4 -5.59 2.17 6.75
CA VAL A 4 -5.01 3.03 5.71
C VAL A 4 -6.13 3.62 4.83
N SER A 5 -5.87 4.76 4.17
CA SER A 5 -6.85 5.48 3.36
C SER A 5 -7.48 4.61 2.25
N PRO A 6 -8.81 4.63 2.08
CA PRO A 6 -9.49 3.91 0.99
C PRO A 6 -9.09 4.41 -0.40
N LYS A 7 -8.56 5.63 -0.51
CA LYS A 7 -8.02 6.20 -1.76
C LYS A 7 -6.90 5.34 -2.36
N LEU A 8 -6.15 4.60 -1.52
CA LEU A 8 -5.13 3.67 -1.99
C LEU A 8 -5.74 2.52 -2.83
N ALA A 9 -6.92 2.04 -2.44
CA ALA A 9 -7.63 1.02 -3.23
C ALA A 9 -8.04 1.57 -4.61
N THR A 10 -8.55 2.80 -4.64
CA THR A 10 -8.92 3.48 -5.89
C THR A 10 -7.71 3.65 -6.81
N LEU A 11 -6.59 4.13 -6.28
CA LEU A 11 -5.34 4.28 -7.03
C LEU A 11 -4.87 2.93 -7.62
N ARG A 12 -4.83 1.87 -6.82
CA ARG A 12 -4.42 0.53 -7.27
C ARG A 12 -5.37 -0.03 -8.33
N ARG A 13 -6.68 0.19 -8.20
CA ARG A 13 -7.67 -0.20 -9.22
C ARG A 13 -7.47 0.54 -10.53
N MET A 14 -7.17 1.84 -10.49
CA MET A 14 -6.87 2.62 -11.69
C MET A 14 -5.62 2.10 -12.41
N ILE A 15 -4.56 1.79 -11.65
CA ILE A 15 -3.34 1.20 -12.23
C ILE A 15 -3.64 -0.17 -12.87
N ALA A 16 -4.36 -1.04 -12.16
CA ALA A 16 -4.75 -2.35 -12.69
C ALA A 16 -5.61 -2.21 -13.96
N SER A 17 -6.56 -1.27 -13.99
CA SER A 17 -7.36 -0.98 -15.17
C SER A 17 -6.51 -0.48 -16.34
N ALA A 18 -5.56 0.42 -16.09
CA ALA A 18 -4.68 0.96 -17.12
C ALA A 18 -3.81 -0.11 -17.79
N TRP A 19 -3.45 -1.16 -17.05
CA TRP A 19 -2.67 -2.28 -17.60
C TRP A 19 -3.53 -3.38 -18.24
N LEU A 20 -4.72 -3.65 -17.71
CA LEU A 20 -5.56 -4.77 -18.14
C LEU A 20 -6.61 -4.40 -19.21
N LEU A 21 -7.07 -3.15 -19.23
CA LEU A 21 -8.05 -2.70 -20.24
C LEU A 21 -7.52 -2.71 -21.68
N PRO A 22 -6.29 -2.24 -21.99
CA PRO A 22 -5.80 -2.27 -23.37
C PRO A 22 -5.76 -3.69 -23.97
N PRO A 23 -5.16 -4.71 -23.34
CA PRO A 23 -5.16 -6.06 -23.91
C PRO A 23 -6.57 -6.68 -23.97
N LEU A 24 -7.47 -6.32 -23.05
CA LEU A 24 -8.87 -6.73 -23.09
C LEU A 24 -9.56 -6.16 -24.34
N LEU A 25 -9.41 -4.86 -24.59
CA LEU A 25 -10.02 -4.20 -25.75
C LEU A 25 -9.46 -4.74 -27.07
N VAL A 26 -8.14 -4.98 -27.14
CA VAL A 26 -7.49 -5.56 -28.30
C VAL A 26 -8.02 -6.98 -28.56
N SER A 27 -8.14 -7.82 -27.51
CA SER A 27 -8.65 -9.19 -27.66
C SER A 27 -10.12 -9.21 -28.11
N VAL A 28 -10.95 -8.28 -27.63
CA VAL A 28 -12.34 -8.13 -28.10
C VAL A 28 -12.39 -7.69 -29.56
N ALA A 29 -11.58 -6.72 -29.97
CA ALA A 29 -11.51 -6.26 -31.36
C ALA A 29 -11.07 -7.40 -32.30
N LEU A 30 -10.07 -8.19 -31.90
CA LEU A 30 -9.62 -9.36 -32.67
C LEU A 30 -10.67 -10.47 -32.71
N ALA A 31 -11.46 -10.64 -31.67
CA ALA A 31 -12.56 -11.59 -31.66
C ALA A 31 -13.67 -11.23 -32.66
N LEU A 32 -13.93 -9.94 -32.80
CA LEU A 32 -14.94 -9.44 -33.74
C LEU A 32 -14.46 -9.48 -35.21
N LEU A 33 -13.16 -9.26 -35.45
CA LEU A 33 -12.60 -9.09 -36.80
C LEU A 33 -12.01 -10.36 -37.39
N LEU A 34 -11.42 -11.25 -36.56
CA LEU A 34 -10.59 -12.35 -37.06
C LEU A 34 -11.17 -13.74 -36.73
N HIS A 35 -11.26 -14.11 -35.47
CA HIS A 35 -11.62 -15.48 -35.09
C HIS A 35 -12.27 -15.57 -33.71
N PRO A 36 -13.29 -16.45 -33.53
CA PRO A 36 -13.99 -16.60 -32.24
C PRO A 36 -13.13 -17.08 -31.08
N LEU A 37 -11.98 -17.69 -31.32
CA LEU A 37 -11.02 -18.06 -30.26
C LEU A 37 -10.57 -16.88 -29.38
N TRP A 38 -10.57 -15.67 -29.92
CA TRP A 38 -10.20 -14.48 -29.16
C TRP A 38 -11.19 -14.11 -28.07
N TRP A 39 -12.43 -14.63 -28.12
CA TRP A 39 -13.40 -14.48 -27.01
C TRP A 39 -12.93 -15.18 -25.74
N PHE A 40 -12.23 -16.33 -25.88
CA PHE A 40 -11.62 -16.99 -24.73
C PHE A 40 -10.56 -16.11 -24.05
N ILE A 41 -9.70 -15.48 -24.83
CA ILE A 41 -8.66 -14.58 -24.32
C ILE A 41 -9.28 -13.35 -23.67
N ALA A 42 -10.29 -12.74 -24.29
CA ALA A 42 -11.06 -11.65 -23.72
C ALA A 42 -11.71 -12.05 -22.38
N GLY A 43 -12.30 -13.24 -22.31
CA GLY A 43 -12.88 -13.80 -21.10
C GLY A 43 -11.86 -13.95 -19.96
N VAL A 44 -10.66 -14.45 -20.27
CA VAL A 44 -9.57 -14.57 -19.28
C VAL A 44 -9.16 -13.20 -18.75
N PHE A 45 -8.95 -12.20 -19.59
CA PHE A 45 -8.62 -10.83 -19.14
C PHE A 45 -9.73 -10.20 -18.32
N ALA A 46 -11.00 -10.42 -18.68
CA ALA A 46 -12.13 -9.93 -17.92
C ALA A 46 -12.19 -10.56 -16.51
N VAL A 47 -11.97 -11.88 -16.40
CA VAL A 47 -11.92 -12.60 -15.12
C VAL A 47 -10.75 -12.08 -14.27
N ILE A 48 -9.57 -11.90 -14.84
CA ILE A 48 -8.40 -11.38 -14.12
C ILE A 48 -8.69 -9.98 -13.60
N LEU A 49 -9.31 -9.12 -14.40
CA LEU A 49 -9.65 -7.75 -14.02
C LEU A 49 -10.64 -7.73 -12.84
N LEU A 50 -11.69 -8.53 -12.90
CA LEU A 50 -12.67 -8.67 -11.81
C LEU A 50 -12.02 -9.21 -10.54
N TRP A 51 -11.15 -10.21 -10.68
CA TRP A 51 -10.40 -10.80 -9.57
C TRP A 51 -9.48 -9.77 -8.91
N ASP A 52 -8.73 -9.00 -9.70
CA ASP A 52 -7.86 -7.94 -9.19
C ASP A 52 -8.65 -6.85 -8.46
N PHE A 53 -9.78 -6.41 -9.00
CA PHE A 53 -10.64 -5.43 -8.33
C PHE A 53 -11.12 -5.92 -6.96
N TRP A 54 -11.54 -7.17 -6.87
CA TRP A 54 -11.95 -7.78 -5.62
C TRP A 54 -10.77 -7.92 -4.64
N LEU A 55 -9.62 -8.37 -5.14
CA LEU A 55 -8.43 -8.61 -4.35
C LEU A 55 -7.82 -7.31 -3.80
N ILE A 56 -7.76 -6.25 -4.61
CA ILE A 56 -7.24 -4.93 -4.22
C ILE A 56 -8.04 -4.36 -3.05
N GLY A 57 -9.36 -4.39 -3.14
CA GLY A 57 -10.22 -3.93 -2.05
C GLY A 57 -9.93 -4.67 -0.74
N ARG A 58 -9.73 -5.98 -0.82
CA ARG A 58 -9.42 -6.81 0.33
C ARG A 58 -8.01 -6.61 0.89
N ARG A 59 -7.02 -6.37 0.04
CA ARG A 59 -5.62 -6.14 0.45
C ARG A 59 -5.45 -4.80 1.15
N VAL A 60 -6.06 -3.74 0.64
CA VAL A 60 -5.94 -2.40 1.24
C VAL A 60 -6.59 -2.36 2.63
N SER A 61 -7.74 -2.98 2.83
CA SER A 61 -8.40 -3.05 4.14
C SER A 61 -7.63 -3.85 5.19
N ALA A 62 -6.66 -4.66 4.78
CA ALA A 62 -5.83 -5.47 5.67
C ALA A 62 -4.59 -4.73 6.20
N HIS A 63 -4.25 -3.56 5.65
CA HIS A 63 -3.16 -2.74 6.16
C HIS A 63 -3.66 -1.87 7.31
N ARG A 64 -3.11 -2.10 8.49
CA ARG A 64 -3.47 -1.39 9.73
C ARG A 64 -2.22 -1.07 10.53
N TYR A 65 -2.24 0.01 11.27
CA TYR A 65 -1.18 0.37 12.20
C TYR A 65 -1.73 0.74 13.57
N LEU A 66 -0.92 0.57 14.59
CA LEU A 66 -1.21 0.96 15.95
C LEU A 66 0.05 1.61 16.53
N GLU A 67 -0.13 2.82 17.07
CA GLU A 67 0.88 3.48 17.88
C GLU A 67 0.64 3.04 19.35
N ASP A 68 1.52 2.19 19.87
CA ASP A 68 1.52 1.83 21.29
C ASP A 68 2.44 2.76 22.08
N ALA A 69 2.53 2.58 23.39
CA ALA A 69 3.33 3.44 24.27
C ALA A 69 4.83 3.40 23.93
N ASP A 70 5.36 2.22 23.61
CA ASP A 70 6.78 1.97 23.42
C ASP A 70 7.14 1.52 21.98
N ASP A 71 6.15 1.02 21.25
CA ASP A 71 6.34 0.36 19.97
C ASP A 71 5.35 0.85 18.93
N MET A 72 5.75 0.82 17.66
CA MET A 72 4.84 0.94 16.55
C MET A 72 4.55 -0.45 15.97
N ILE A 73 3.28 -0.83 15.95
CA ILE A 73 2.83 -2.11 15.43
C ILE A 73 2.21 -1.88 14.05
N ILE A 74 2.80 -2.49 13.02
CA ILE A 74 2.29 -2.45 11.66
C ILE A 74 1.83 -3.85 11.29
N ALA A 75 0.53 -4.01 11.07
CA ALA A 75 -0.06 -5.25 10.59
C ALA A 75 -0.34 -5.13 9.10
N SER A 76 0.19 -6.06 8.33
CA SER A 76 -0.02 -6.14 6.89
C SER A 76 -0.35 -7.56 6.47
N GLY A 77 -1.09 -7.67 5.36
CA GLY A 77 -1.44 -8.94 4.75
C GLY A 77 -2.70 -9.58 5.33
N ARG A 78 -3.41 -10.33 4.46
CA ARG A 78 -4.64 -11.05 4.79
C ARG A 78 -4.47 -12.58 4.74
N TRP A 79 -3.71 -13.08 3.79
CA TRP A 79 -3.38 -14.51 3.65
C TRP A 79 -2.13 -14.86 4.45
N TRP A 80 -1.09 -14.04 4.34
CA TRP A 80 0.10 -14.09 5.18
C TRP A 80 0.05 -12.84 6.06
N ARG A 81 -0.32 -13.03 7.31
CA ARG A 81 -0.32 -11.94 8.29
C ARG A 81 1.10 -11.69 8.72
N SER A 82 1.63 -10.54 8.34
CA SER A 82 2.88 -10.02 8.87
C SER A 82 2.56 -8.94 9.89
N VAL A 83 3.08 -9.09 11.08
CA VAL A 83 3.03 -8.08 12.13
C VAL A 83 4.46 -7.67 12.40
N THR A 84 4.79 -6.43 12.07
CA THR A 84 6.10 -5.86 12.35
C THR A 84 5.96 -4.93 13.55
N VAL A 85 6.71 -5.20 14.61
CA VAL A 85 6.79 -4.38 15.82
C VAL A 85 8.10 -3.61 15.76
N VAL A 86 8.02 -2.30 15.76
CA VAL A 86 9.18 -1.41 15.67
C VAL A 86 9.28 -0.60 16.96
N PRO A 87 10.22 -0.94 17.87
CA PRO A 87 10.48 -0.14 19.07
C PRO A 87 10.95 1.27 18.70
N TYR A 88 10.39 2.30 19.34
CA TYR A 88 10.75 3.69 19.02
C TYR A 88 12.24 3.99 19.24
N GLY A 89 12.88 3.39 20.22
CA GLY A 89 14.32 3.54 20.49
C GLY A 89 15.24 2.93 19.44
N ARG A 90 14.71 2.11 18.50
CA ARG A 90 15.48 1.54 17.39
C ARG A 90 15.32 2.27 16.07
N ILE A 91 14.42 3.26 16.00
CA ILE A 91 14.20 4.06 14.80
C ILE A 91 15.39 5.01 14.62
N GLN A 92 16.11 4.89 13.52
CA GLN A 92 17.22 5.78 13.17
C GLN A 92 16.73 7.03 12.44
N PHE A 93 15.89 6.84 11.43
CA PHE A 93 15.29 7.94 10.68
C PHE A 93 13.94 7.53 10.06
N ILE A 94 13.13 8.53 9.80
CA ILE A 94 11.78 8.36 9.25
C ILE A 94 11.68 9.17 7.98
N ASP A 95 11.45 8.50 6.86
CA ASP A 95 11.27 9.11 5.56
C ASP A 95 9.80 9.17 5.15
N ILE A 96 9.46 10.22 4.42
CA ILE A 96 8.16 10.32 3.74
C ILE A 96 8.43 10.28 2.25
N ASP A 97 7.91 9.26 1.60
CA ASP A 97 8.05 9.02 0.17
C ASP A 97 6.73 9.29 -0.56
N GLU A 98 6.78 10.12 -1.59
CA GLU A 98 5.61 10.46 -2.40
C GLU A 98 5.89 10.12 -3.87
N SER A 99 5.54 8.92 -4.31
CA SER A 99 5.60 8.62 -5.73
C SER A 99 4.64 9.51 -6.53
N PRO A 100 4.90 9.78 -7.82
CA PRO A 100 4.04 10.67 -8.63
C PRO A 100 2.55 10.29 -8.58
N LEU A 101 2.25 9.00 -8.61
CA LEU A 101 0.88 8.49 -8.53
C LEU A 101 0.25 8.70 -7.15
N LEU A 102 0.99 8.42 -6.06
CA LEU A 102 0.51 8.69 -4.70
C LEU A 102 0.25 10.19 -4.51
N ARG A 103 1.11 11.02 -5.10
CA ARG A 103 1.02 12.47 -5.05
C ARG A 103 -0.26 13.01 -5.67
N LEU A 104 -0.72 12.45 -6.79
CA LEU A 104 -1.98 12.80 -7.44
C LEU A 104 -3.20 12.53 -6.54
N PHE A 105 -3.14 11.49 -5.72
CA PHE A 105 -4.22 11.12 -4.78
C PHE A 105 -4.06 11.74 -3.38
N GLY A 106 -3.04 12.60 -3.18
CA GLY A 106 -2.74 13.21 -1.88
C GLY A 106 -2.29 12.21 -0.83
N LEU A 107 -1.69 11.10 -1.27
CA LEU A 107 -1.19 10.03 -0.42
C LEU A 107 0.33 10.05 -0.32
N ALA A 108 0.85 9.47 0.75
CA ALA A 108 2.28 9.30 1.00
C ALA A 108 2.57 7.93 1.62
N THR A 109 3.83 7.54 1.60
CA THR A 109 4.37 6.38 2.30
C THR A 109 5.30 6.86 3.39
N VAL A 110 5.10 6.39 4.61
CA VAL A 110 6.03 6.59 5.72
C VAL A 110 6.91 5.36 5.83
N LYS A 111 8.24 5.55 5.75
CA LYS A 111 9.24 4.50 5.90
C LYS A 111 9.94 4.68 7.23
N LEU A 112 9.98 3.63 8.02
CA LEU A 112 10.69 3.54 9.29
C LEU A 112 11.97 2.76 9.07
N ASN A 113 13.09 3.43 9.11
CA ASN A 113 14.40 2.81 8.96
C ASN A 113 15.01 2.57 10.34
N THR A 114 15.42 1.33 10.58
CA THR A 114 16.03 0.90 11.85
C THR A 114 17.47 0.47 11.65
N ALA A 115 18.18 0.18 12.72
CA ALA A 115 19.56 -0.33 12.64
C ALA A 115 19.66 -1.72 12.00
N SER A 116 18.54 -2.41 11.82
CA SER A 116 18.48 -3.73 11.19
C SER A 116 17.51 -3.70 10.03
N ALA A 117 17.99 -4.01 8.83
CA ALA A 117 17.16 -4.05 7.62
C ALA A 117 15.96 -5.03 7.72
N THR A 118 16.03 -6.01 8.60
CA THR A 118 14.93 -6.95 8.85
C THR A 118 13.78 -6.35 9.67
N SER A 119 14.04 -5.21 10.33
CA SER A 119 13.06 -4.50 11.15
C SER A 119 12.54 -3.23 10.49
N ASP A 120 12.98 -2.94 9.27
CA ASP A 120 12.47 -1.82 8.50
C ASP A 120 11.01 -2.03 8.17
N ALA A 121 10.23 -0.97 8.31
CA ALA A 121 8.78 -1.02 8.09
C ALA A 121 8.33 0.15 7.23
N GLN A 122 7.31 -0.11 6.41
CA GLN A 122 6.70 0.93 5.59
C GLN A 122 5.18 0.92 5.69
N LEU A 123 4.62 2.11 5.77
CA LEU A 123 3.19 2.34 5.83
C LEU A 123 2.77 3.17 4.61
N THR A 124 2.22 2.50 3.60
CA THR A 124 1.82 3.12 2.34
C THR A 124 0.35 3.50 2.33
N GLY A 125 0.02 4.67 1.76
CA GLY A 125 -1.35 5.10 1.53
C GLY A 125 -1.95 5.92 2.66
N LEU A 126 -1.11 6.63 3.43
CA LEU A 126 -1.56 7.65 4.36
C LEU A 126 -1.84 8.97 3.64
N PRO A 127 -2.85 9.73 4.05
CA PRO A 127 -3.00 11.13 3.65
C PRO A 127 -1.72 11.92 4.02
N ARG A 128 -1.29 12.86 3.15
CA ARG A 128 -0.06 13.64 3.39
C ARG A 128 0.00 14.31 4.75
N ALA A 129 -1.12 14.91 5.18
CA ALA A 129 -1.20 15.58 6.48
C ALA A 129 -0.97 14.59 7.62
N GLU A 130 -1.56 13.40 7.52
CA GLU A 130 -1.42 12.33 8.51
C GLU A 130 -0.01 11.75 8.51
N ALA A 131 0.60 11.55 7.33
CA ALA A 131 1.98 11.09 7.22
C ALA A 131 2.98 12.04 7.88
N ARG A 132 2.80 13.37 7.71
CA ARG A 132 3.63 14.38 8.37
C ARG A 132 3.42 14.40 9.88
N ALA A 133 2.16 14.40 10.32
CA ALA A 133 1.84 14.36 11.74
C ALA A 133 2.36 13.08 12.41
N LEU A 134 2.25 11.94 11.75
CA LEU A 134 2.80 10.67 12.22
C LEU A 134 4.32 10.74 12.35
N ARG A 135 5.03 11.26 11.33
CA ARG A 135 6.47 11.45 11.38
C ARG A 135 6.90 12.31 12.57
N GLU A 136 6.22 13.44 12.81
CA GLU A 136 6.54 14.34 13.92
C GLU A 136 6.35 13.65 15.27
N ARG A 137 5.23 12.95 15.47
CA ARG A 137 4.96 12.20 16.71
C ARG A 137 6.01 11.11 16.94
N LEU A 138 6.30 10.31 15.92
CA LEU A 138 7.29 9.22 16.03
C LEU A 138 8.71 9.74 16.26
N SER A 139 9.10 10.84 15.60
CA SER A 139 10.39 11.47 15.80
C SER A 139 10.54 12.05 17.21
N GLY A 140 9.46 12.57 17.80
CA GLY A 140 9.42 13.01 19.19
C GLY A 140 9.68 11.85 20.15
N ARG A 141 8.89 10.79 20.04
CA ARG A 141 9.01 9.58 20.87
C ARG A 141 10.36 8.89 20.74
N ALA A 142 10.91 8.82 19.52
CA ALA A 142 12.23 8.24 19.30
C ALA A 142 13.33 9.02 20.02
N ARG A 143 13.27 10.37 19.99
CA ARG A 143 14.23 11.22 20.72
C ARG A 143 14.10 11.09 22.23
N GLU A 144 12.87 11.07 22.75
CA GLU A 144 12.62 10.90 24.20
C GLU A 144 13.18 9.57 24.70
N ARG A 145 13.02 8.48 23.93
CA ARG A 145 13.58 7.16 24.29
C ARG A 145 15.09 7.09 24.19
N MET A 146 15.70 7.76 23.20
CA MET A 146 17.17 7.84 23.10
C MET A 146 17.77 8.73 24.20
N ALA A 147 17.06 9.74 24.66
CA ALA A 147 17.54 10.63 25.73
C ALA A 147 17.35 10.04 27.14
N GLY A 148 16.47 9.06 27.29
CA GLY A 148 16.20 8.38 28.58
C GLY A 148 17.05 7.12 28.82
N LEU A 149 17.96 6.80 27.90
CA LEU A 149 19.01 5.78 28.05
C LEU A 149 20.31 6.42 28.45
#